data_23f48a1650411a934e8459f58d7a630b
#
_entry.id   23f48a1650411a934e8459f58d7a630b
#
_cell.length_a   1.000
_cell.length_b   1.000
_cell.length_c   1.000
_cell.angle_alpha   90.00
_cell.angle_beta   90.00
_cell.angle_gamma   90.00
#
_symmetry.space_group_name_H-M   'P 1'
#
loop_
_entity.id
_entity.type
_entity.pdbx_description
1 polymer ?
#
loop_
_entity_poly.entity_id
_entity_poly.type
_entity_poly.pdbx_seq_one_letter_code
_entity_poly.pdbx_strand_id
1 'polypeptide(L)'
;MKQLERWVKRANGKADLTTTVYGFRELKPKGNRGEYSSAIVPHFVVDLDKGRAAELDIEDSEAGQRCTEDTLRLASHLRDRDIRHAVFFSGGGYHVWVMLDKVYELPPNELNNLLFSGRMLINKWVRDMDLITIDPVVSFRPDRHIRIPNTYNYKRKLWS
;
A
#
# COMPACT_ATOMS: atom_id res chain seq x y z
N MET A 1 5.34 -20.49 -6.04
CA MET A 1 5.08 -19.47 -7.07
C MET A 1 4.11 -19.94 -8.15
N LYS A 2 4.37 -21.01 -8.90
CA LYS A 2 3.47 -21.49 -10.01
C LYS A 2 1.99 -21.68 -9.63
N GLN A 3 1.67 -22.07 -8.38
CA GLN A 3 0.30 -22.27 -7.91
C GLN A 3 -0.45 -20.93 -7.71
N LEU A 4 0.22 -19.94 -7.11
CA LEU A 4 -0.34 -18.59 -6.93
C LEU A 4 -0.60 -17.92 -8.27
N GLU A 5 0.34 -18.01 -9.22
CA GLU A 5 0.17 -17.46 -10.57
C GLU A 5 -1.04 -18.06 -11.30
N ARG A 6 -1.23 -19.39 -11.19
CA ARG A 6 -2.41 -20.06 -11.78
C ARG A 6 -3.71 -19.59 -11.14
N TRP A 7 -3.71 -19.41 -9.82
CA TRP A 7 -4.89 -18.93 -9.09
C TRP A 7 -5.23 -17.49 -9.48
N VAL A 8 -4.24 -16.60 -9.50
CA VAL A 8 -4.40 -15.21 -9.94
C VAL A 8 -4.95 -15.17 -11.37
N LYS A 9 -4.36 -15.91 -12.31
CA LYS A 9 -4.85 -15.96 -13.71
C LYS A 9 -6.30 -16.43 -13.84
N ARG A 10 -6.74 -17.38 -13.00
CA ARG A 10 -8.13 -17.88 -13.04
C ARG A 10 -9.14 -16.89 -12.47
N ALA A 11 -8.77 -16.17 -11.45
CA ALA A 11 -9.65 -15.25 -10.74
C ALA A 11 -9.62 -13.82 -11.31
N ASN A 12 -8.55 -13.46 -12.03
CA ASN A 12 -8.40 -12.14 -12.63
C ASN A 12 -9.48 -11.87 -13.68
N GLY A 13 -10.13 -10.72 -13.60
CA GLY A 13 -11.29 -10.39 -14.42
C GLY A 13 -12.61 -11.00 -13.94
N LYS A 14 -12.62 -11.73 -12.80
CA LYS A 14 -13.82 -12.35 -12.20
C LYS A 14 -14.06 -11.93 -10.76
N ALA A 15 -13.02 -11.49 -10.07
CA ALA A 15 -13.08 -11.02 -8.68
C ALA A 15 -12.00 -10.00 -8.42
N ASP A 16 -12.19 -9.17 -7.39
CA ASP A 16 -11.13 -8.32 -6.85
C ASP A 16 -10.05 -9.19 -6.20
N LEU A 17 -8.81 -8.98 -6.61
CA LEU A 17 -7.68 -9.73 -6.10
C LEU A 17 -6.81 -8.84 -5.22
N THR A 18 -6.71 -9.22 -3.96
CA THR A 18 -5.90 -8.53 -2.97
C THR A 18 -4.94 -9.48 -2.27
N THR A 19 -3.88 -8.96 -1.72
CA THR A 19 -2.94 -9.67 -0.86
C THR A 19 -2.67 -8.86 0.39
N THR A 20 -2.18 -9.48 1.45
CA THR A 20 -1.63 -8.77 2.61
C THR A 20 -0.40 -7.99 2.20
N VAL A 21 -0.16 -6.83 2.83
CA VAL A 21 1.03 -6.01 2.58
C VAL A 21 2.30 -6.78 2.92
N TYR A 22 2.28 -7.59 3.98
CA TYR A 22 3.41 -8.38 4.46
C TYR A 22 3.16 -9.88 4.37
N GLY A 23 4.25 -10.65 4.24
CA GLY A 23 4.22 -12.10 4.46
C GLY A 23 4.23 -12.43 5.95
N PHE A 24 3.77 -13.63 6.31
CA PHE A 24 3.81 -14.13 7.68
C PHE A 24 4.37 -15.56 7.70
N ARG A 25 5.21 -15.89 8.72
CA ARG A 25 5.74 -17.26 8.87
C ARG A 25 4.65 -18.22 9.27
N GLU A 26 3.92 -17.85 10.30
CA GLU A 26 2.78 -18.61 10.79
C GLU A 26 1.62 -17.65 10.98
N LEU A 27 0.50 -17.97 10.39
CA LEU A 27 -0.73 -17.22 10.54
C LEU A 27 -1.80 -18.17 11.09
N LYS A 28 -2.20 -17.96 12.32
CA LYS A 28 -3.31 -18.69 12.95
C LYS A 28 -4.55 -17.80 12.95
N PRO A 29 -5.64 -18.22 12.33
CA PRO A 29 -6.89 -17.48 12.41
C PRO A 29 -7.35 -17.34 13.87
N LYS A 30 -7.70 -16.12 14.28
CA LYS A 30 -8.29 -15.85 15.60
C LYS A 30 -9.42 -14.84 15.45
N GLY A 31 -10.65 -15.32 15.37
CA GLY A 31 -11.80 -14.48 15.07
C GLY A 31 -11.62 -13.73 13.75
N ASN A 32 -11.80 -12.40 13.77
CA ASN A 32 -11.58 -11.53 12.60
C ASN A 32 -10.14 -11.06 12.43
N ARG A 33 -9.22 -11.51 13.28
CA ARG A 33 -7.78 -11.17 13.24
C ARG A 33 -6.96 -12.45 13.23
N GLY A 34 -5.78 -12.38 12.62
CA GLY A 34 -4.80 -13.47 12.69
C GLY A 34 -3.77 -13.22 13.79
N GLU A 35 -3.33 -14.28 14.45
CA GLU A 35 -2.08 -14.27 15.22
C GLU A 35 -0.95 -14.79 14.34
N TYR A 36 0.19 -14.14 14.38
CA TYR A 36 1.37 -14.53 13.63
C TYR A 36 2.61 -14.54 14.52
N SER A 37 3.57 -15.42 14.24
CA SER A 37 4.82 -15.50 14.98
C SER A 37 5.81 -14.41 14.55
N SER A 38 5.91 -14.19 13.25
CA SER A 38 6.72 -13.10 12.68
C SER A 38 6.18 -12.66 11.32
N ALA A 39 6.41 -11.41 10.98
CA ALA A 39 6.12 -10.84 9.67
C ALA A 39 7.39 -10.71 8.84
N ILE A 40 7.27 -10.97 7.54
CA ILE A 40 8.32 -10.80 6.54
C ILE A 40 8.07 -9.47 5.84
N VAL A 41 8.96 -8.51 6.07
CA VAL A 41 8.81 -7.10 5.66
C VAL A 41 9.90 -6.73 4.65
N PRO A 42 9.64 -6.83 3.35
CA PRO A 42 10.59 -6.41 2.30
C PRO A 42 10.46 -4.93 1.92
N HIS A 43 9.33 -4.31 2.22
CA HIS A 43 9.00 -2.94 1.81
C HIS A 43 7.95 -2.33 2.73
N PHE A 44 7.78 -1.02 2.66
CA PHE A 44 6.57 -0.34 3.11
C PHE A 44 5.66 -0.03 1.94
N VAL A 45 4.37 0.08 2.20
CA VAL A 45 3.40 0.58 1.22
C VAL A 45 2.83 1.89 1.70
N VAL A 46 2.87 2.90 0.84
CA VAL A 46 2.14 4.15 1.00
C VAL A 46 0.98 4.10 0.02
N ASP A 47 -0.23 4.18 0.54
CA ASP A 47 -1.45 4.20 -0.25
C ASP A 47 -1.91 5.64 -0.48
N LEU A 48 -2.08 6.01 -1.73
CA LEU A 48 -2.63 7.29 -2.15
C LEU A 48 -3.97 7.03 -2.85
N ASP A 49 -5.07 7.51 -2.26
CA ASP A 49 -6.42 7.31 -2.77
C ASP A 49 -7.10 8.66 -3.04
N LYS A 50 -7.68 8.80 -4.23
CA LYS A 50 -8.45 9.99 -4.60
C LYS A 50 -9.67 10.22 -3.67
N GLY A 51 -10.18 9.16 -3.03
CA GLY A 51 -11.25 9.28 -2.04
C GLY A 51 -10.88 10.16 -0.84
N ARG A 52 -9.60 10.28 -0.51
CA ARG A 52 -9.15 11.21 0.54
C ARG A 52 -9.30 12.66 0.13
N ALA A 53 -9.05 13.00 -1.15
CA ALA A 53 -9.31 14.35 -1.65
C ALA A 53 -10.81 14.66 -1.67
N ALA A 54 -11.66 13.70 -1.96
CA ALA A 54 -13.12 13.87 -1.91
C ALA A 54 -13.63 14.15 -0.47
N GLU A 55 -12.97 13.64 0.56
CA GLU A 55 -13.27 13.97 1.95
C GLU A 55 -12.96 15.46 2.31
N LEU A 56 -12.21 16.15 1.44
CA LEU A 56 -11.87 17.56 1.55
C LEU A 56 -12.68 18.43 0.56
N ASP A 57 -13.84 17.94 0.11
CA ASP A 57 -14.75 18.62 -0.84
C ASP A 57 -14.11 18.93 -2.22
N ILE A 58 -13.05 18.19 -2.61
CA ILE A 58 -12.44 18.31 -3.93
C ILE A 58 -13.25 17.49 -4.93
N GLU A 59 -13.59 18.06 -6.08
CA GLU A 59 -14.30 17.38 -7.16
C GLU A 59 -13.58 16.12 -7.65
N ASP A 60 -14.33 15.09 -8.05
CA ASP A 60 -13.76 13.75 -8.41
C ASP A 60 -12.72 13.84 -9.56
N SER A 61 -12.92 14.76 -10.50
CA SER A 61 -11.97 15.05 -11.60
C SER A 61 -10.64 15.62 -11.09
N GLU A 62 -10.71 16.58 -10.18
CA GLU A 62 -9.54 17.20 -9.56
C GLU A 62 -8.87 16.26 -8.56
N ALA A 63 -9.68 15.47 -7.83
CA ALA A 63 -9.17 14.48 -6.88
C ALA A 63 -8.26 13.44 -7.53
N GLY A 64 -8.59 12.99 -8.75
CA GLY A 64 -7.75 12.09 -9.54
C GLY A 64 -6.42 12.73 -9.95
N GLN A 65 -6.47 13.97 -10.42
CA GLN A 65 -5.29 14.74 -10.78
C GLN A 65 -4.40 14.97 -9.55
N ARG A 66 -4.97 15.42 -8.45
CA ARG A 66 -4.25 15.66 -7.19
C ARG A 66 -3.58 14.39 -6.67
N CYS A 67 -4.27 13.23 -6.73
CA CYS A 67 -3.68 11.95 -6.35
C CYS A 67 -2.47 11.60 -7.21
N THR A 68 -2.51 11.88 -8.51
CA THR A 68 -1.37 11.69 -9.41
C THR A 68 -0.22 12.63 -9.06
N GLU A 69 -0.50 13.91 -8.82
CA GLU A 69 0.50 14.91 -8.45
C GLU A 69 1.19 14.56 -7.12
N ASP A 70 0.43 14.18 -6.11
CA ASP A 70 0.95 13.75 -4.81
C ASP A 70 1.85 12.51 -4.96
N THR A 71 1.43 11.56 -5.81
CA THR A 71 2.22 10.37 -6.12
C THR A 71 3.55 10.73 -6.78
N LEU A 72 3.55 11.64 -7.75
CA LEU A 72 4.76 12.09 -8.45
C LEU A 72 5.69 12.87 -7.50
N ARG A 73 5.14 13.72 -6.62
CA ARG A 73 5.92 14.43 -5.58
C ARG A 73 6.61 13.43 -4.65
N LEU A 74 5.86 12.44 -4.13
CA LEU A 74 6.42 11.41 -3.27
C LEU A 74 7.50 10.59 -4.00
N ALA A 75 7.24 10.14 -5.21
CA ALA A 75 8.21 9.38 -6.01
C ALA A 75 9.47 10.19 -6.31
N SER A 76 9.35 11.49 -6.64
CA SER A 76 10.50 12.37 -6.81
C SER A 76 11.30 12.53 -5.53
N HIS A 77 10.62 12.76 -4.40
CA HIS A 77 11.25 12.88 -3.09
C HIS A 77 12.06 11.64 -2.70
N LEU A 78 11.53 10.44 -3.00
CA LEU A 78 12.24 9.18 -2.76
C LEU A 78 13.43 9.01 -3.68
N ARG A 79 13.28 9.31 -4.97
CA ARG A 79 14.35 9.25 -5.98
C ARG A 79 15.50 10.20 -5.64
N ASP A 80 15.21 11.44 -5.24
CA ASP A 80 16.21 12.45 -4.90
C ASP A 80 17.05 12.07 -3.65
N ARG A 81 16.59 11.07 -2.90
CA ARG A 81 17.26 10.47 -1.73
C ARG A 81 17.83 9.09 -1.98
N ASP A 82 17.86 8.66 -3.23
CA ASP A 82 18.29 7.32 -3.64
C ASP A 82 17.52 6.18 -2.92
N ILE A 83 16.27 6.43 -2.56
CA ILE A 83 15.39 5.42 -1.93
C ILE A 83 14.70 4.62 -3.03
N ARG A 84 15.01 3.33 -3.11
CA ARG A 84 14.39 2.41 -4.07
C ARG A 84 12.89 2.30 -3.82
N HIS A 85 12.12 2.51 -4.87
CA HIS A 85 10.66 2.43 -4.79
C HIS A 85 10.05 1.96 -6.11
N ALA A 86 8.78 1.55 -6.07
CA ALA A 86 7.97 1.26 -7.24
C ALA A 86 6.57 1.87 -7.05
N VAL A 87 5.98 2.33 -8.13
CA VAL A 87 4.64 2.93 -8.13
C VAL A 87 3.72 2.02 -8.94
N PHE A 88 2.57 1.68 -8.34
CA PHE A 88 1.54 0.85 -8.97
C PHE A 88 0.21 1.59 -8.95
N PHE A 89 -0.48 1.61 -10.07
CA PHE A 89 -1.86 2.09 -10.13
C PHE A 89 -2.79 1.06 -9.49
N SER A 90 -3.68 1.49 -8.58
CA SER A 90 -4.61 0.60 -7.86
C SER A 90 -6.02 0.57 -8.45
N GLY A 91 -6.27 1.41 -9.49
CA GLY A 91 -7.58 1.65 -10.08
C GLY A 91 -8.38 2.75 -9.38
N GLY A 92 -7.99 3.21 -8.22
CA GLY A 92 -8.60 4.34 -7.48
C GLY A 92 -7.58 5.38 -7.04
N GLY A 93 -6.31 5.07 -7.17
CA GLY A 93 -5.17 5.84 -6.77
C GLY A 93 -3.89 5.07 -7.05
N TYR A 94 -2.91 5.17 -6.17
CA TYR A 94 -1.60 4.57 -6.36
C TYR A 94 -1.07 3.94 -5.07
N HIS A 95 -0.36 2.84 -5.19
CA HIS A 95 0.48 2.29 -4.14
C HIS A 95 1.95 2.62 -4.44
N VAL A 96 2.62 3.30 -3.54
CA VAL A 96 4.08 3.51 -3.61
C VAL A 96 4.74 2.51 -2.66
N TRP A 97 5.47 1.58 -3.23
CA TRP A 97 6.21 0.56 -2.49
C TRP A 97 7.63 1.06 -2.24
N VAL A 98 7.94 1.35 -0.99
CA VAL A 98 9.26 1.83 -0.57
C VAL A 98 10.08 0.63 -0.13
N MET A 99 11.08 0.25 -0.92
CA MET A 99 11.89 -0.94 -0.68
C MET A 99 12.84 -0.70 0.50
N LEU A 100 12.93 -1.68 1.40
CA LEU A 100 13.92 -1.69 2.44
C LEU A 100 15.28 -2.17 1.90
N ASP A 101 16.36 -1.91 2.64
CA ASP A 101 17.72 -2.35 2.30
C ASP A 101 17.85 -3.87 2.27
N LYS A 102 17.08 -4.54 3.11
CA LYS A 102 16.96 -6.00 3.18
C LYS A 102 15.55 -6.41 3.59
N VAL A 103 15.29 -7.71 3.50
CA VAL A 103 14.05 -8.30 4.05
C VAL A 103 14.22 -8.49 5.55
N TYR A 104 13.30 -7.90 6.32
CA TYR A 104 13.26 -8.06 7.76
C TYR A 104 12.27 -9.16 8.13
N GLU A 105 12.62 -9.96 9.13
CA GLU A 105 11.68 -10.87 9.80
C GLU A 105 11.50 -10.39 11.23
N LEU A 106 10.30 -9.90 11.55
CA LEU A 106 10.02 -9.16 12.77
C LEU A 106 8.91 -9.82 13.57
N PRO A 107 9.12 -10.08 14.87
CA PRO A 107 8.02 -10.45 15.78
C PRO A 107 7.02 -9.30 15.93
N PRO A 108 5.79 -9.55 16.42
CA PRO A 108 4.71 -8.57 16.42
C PRO A 108 5.04 -7.24 17.11
N ASN A 109 5.77 -7.27 18.22
CA ASN A 109 6.19 -6.06 18.94
C ASN A 109 7.17 -5.19 18.14
N GLU A 110 8.15 -5.80 17.50
CA GLU A 110 9.12 -5.08 16.65
C GLU A 110 8.47 -4.56 15.38
N LEU A 111 7.58 -5.34 14.78
CA LEU A 111 6.79 -4.87 13.65
C LEU A 111 5.97 -3.64 14.01
N ASN A 112 5.30 -3.65 15.17
CA ASN A 112 4.52 -2.49 15.63
C ASN A 112 5.39 -1.25 15.81
N ASN A 113 6.59 -1.38 16.36
CA ASN A 113 7.54 -0.27 16.51
C ASN A 113 7.99 0.27 15.15
N LEU A 114 8.30 -0.62 14.21
CA LEU A 114 8.68 -0.23 12.85
C LEU A 114 7.52 0.51 12.14
N LEU A 115 6.30 -0.01 12.23
CA LEU A 115 5.12 0.61 11.64
C LEU A 115 4.78 1.96 12.27
N PHE A 116 4.96 2.09 13.58
CA PHE A 116 4.82 3.37 14.26
C PHE A 116 5.84 4.40 13.75
N SER A 117 7.10 4.02 13.65
CA SER A 117 8.16 4.88 13.11
C SER A 117 7.88 5.27 11.65
N GLY A 118 7.44 4.31 10.83
CA GLY A 118 7.02 4.57 9.45
C GLY A 118 5.85 5.57 9.37
N ARG A 119 4.86 5.42 10.25
CA ARG A 119 3.73 6.37 10.34
C ARG A 119 4.19 7.78 10.70
N MET A 120 5.13 7.93 11.63
CA MET A 120 5.69 9.24 11.98
C MET A 120 6.42 9.88 10.78
N LEU A 121 7.16 9.08 10.01
CA LEU A 121 7.84 9.53 8.80
C LEU A 121 6.83 9.99 7.74
N ILE A 122 5.76 9.22 7.51
CA ILE A 122 4.70 9.62 6.57
C ILE A 122 4.02 10.91 7.01
N ASN A 123 3.69 11.06 8.27
CA ASN A 123 3.10 12.29 8.78
C ASN A 123 4.01 13.50 8.55
N LYS A 124 5.34 13.30 8.63
CA LYS A 124 6.29 14.33 8.25
C LYS A 124 6.22 14.65 6.76
N TRP A 125 6.23 13.66 5.88
CA TRP A 125 6.14 13.85 4.42
C TRP A 125 4.83 14.53 4.00
N VAL A 126 3.70 14.11 4.60
CA VAL A 126 2.40 14.75 4.38
C VAL A 126 2.48 16.25 4.62
N ARG A 127 3.11 16.67 5.73
CA ARG A 127 3.26 18.10 6.06
C ARG A 127 4.26 18.81 5.15
N ASP A 128 5.45 18.22 4.98
CA ASP A 128 6.56 18.86 4.26
C ASP A 128 6.27 19.03 2.77
N MET A 129 5.45 18.14 2.18
CA MET A 129 5.14 18.11 0.76
C MET A 129 3.67 18.45 0.45
N ASP A 130 2.85 18.75 1.46
CA ASP A 130 1.41 18.99 1.30
C ASP A 130 0.70 17.86 0.52
N LEU A 131 0.94 16.60 0.95
CA LEU A 131 0.31 15.43 0.34
C LEU A 131 -1.04 15.16 1.01
N ILE A 132 -2.13 15.44 0.30
CA ILE A 132 -3.48 15.32 0.87
C ILE A 132 -4.17 13.99 0.56
N THR A 133 -3.66 13.22 -0.39
CA THR A 133 -4.29 11.98 -0.86
C THR A 133 -3.75 10.71 -0.20
N ILE A 134 -2.76 10.81 0.69
CA ILE A 134 -2.25 9.66 1.44
C ILE A 134 -3.34 9.12 2.38
N ASP A 135 -3.62 7.82 2.31
CA ASP A 135 -4.44 7.13 3.30
C ASP A 135 -3.56 6.63 4.47
N PRO A 136 -3.58 7.32 5.62
CA PRO A 136 -2.78 6.94 6.77
C PRO A 136 -3.31 5.68 7.48
N VAL A 137 -4.53 5.25 7.15
CA VAL A 137 -5.16 4.06 7.74
C VAL A 137 -4.67 2.80 7.04
N VAL A 138 -4.50 2.84 5.73
CA VAL A 138 -3.99 1.70 4.94
C VAL A 138 -2.48 1.63 5.01
N SER A 139 -1.81 2.77 4.88
CA SER A 139 -0.36 2.86 5.01
C SER A 139 0.09 2.39 6.40
N PHE A 140 1.03 1.45 6.47
CA PHE A 140 1.60 0.93 7.72
C PHE A 140 0.66 0.13 8.63
N ARG A 141 -0.28 -0.61 8.07
CA ARG A 141 -1.07 -1.59 8.83
C ARG A 141 -0.78 -3.00 8.35
N PRO A 142 -0.38 -3.92 9.26
CA PRO A 142 0.00 -5.28 8.88
C PRO A 142 -1.20 -6.12 8.42
N ASP A 143 -2.38 -5.78 8.88
CA ASP A 143 -3.65 -6.48 8.62
C ASP A 143 -4.38 -5.98 7.38
N ARG A 144 -3.79 -5.03 6.64
CA ARG A 144 -4.41 -4.47 5.45
C ARG A 144 -4.10 -5.29 4.21
N HIS A 145 -5.06 -5.25 3.32
CA HIS A 145 -4.95 -5.84 2.00
C HIS A 145 -4.73 -4.74 0.97
N ILE A 146 -3.81 -5.01 0.07
CA ILE A 146 -3.58 -4.17 -1.10
C ILE A 146 -3.94 -4.95 -2.36
N ARG A 147 -4.29 -4.24 -3.41
CA ARG A 147 -4.55 -4.85 -4.70
C ARG A 147 -3.28 -5.47 -5.29
N ILE A 148 -3.42 -6.65 -5.85
CA ILE A 148 -2.34 -7.27 -6.62
C ILE A 148 -2.17 -6.49 -7.93
N PRO A 149 -0.97 -5.99 -8.25
CA PRO A 149 -0.71 -5.30 -9.52
C PRO A 149 -1.09 -6.16 -10.74
N ASN A 150 -1.48 -5.52 -11.83
CA ASN A 150 -1.94 -6.17 -13.06
C ASN A 150 -3.21 -7.01 -12.87
N THR A 151 -4.10 -6.61 -11.96
CA THR A 151 -5.39 -7.26 -11.78
C THR A 151 -6.55 -6.29 -12.02
N TYR A 152 -7.71 -6.85 -12.40
CA TYR A 152 -8.89 -6.05 -12.66
C TYR A 152 -9.55 -5.58 -11.36
N ASN A 153 -9.84 -4.27 -11.29
CA ASN A 153 -10.57 -3.65 -10.18
C ASN A 153 -12.06 -3.61 -10.53
N TYR A 154 -12.85 -4.50 -9.94
CA TYR A 154 -14.29 -4.59 -10.19
C TYR A 154 -15.05 -3.34 -9.76
N LYS A 155 -14.69 -2.74 -8.63
CA LYS A 155 -15.34 -1.53 -8.11
C LYS A 155 -15.14 -0.33 -9.04
N ARG A 156 -13.97 -0.21 -9.64
CA ARG A 156 -13.61 0.90 -10.53
C ARG A 156 -13.72 0.55 -12.02
N LYS A 157 -13.89 -0.72 -12.34
CA LYS A 157 -13.92 -1.25 -13.72
C LYS A 157 -12.66 -0.90 -14.54
N LEU A 158 -11.50 -0.95 -13.90
CA LEU A 158 -10.19 -0.60 -14.45
C LEU A 158 -9.15 -1.69 -14.14
N TRP A 159 -8.14 -1.77 -14.98
CA TRP A 159 -6.94 -2.56 -14.69
C TRP A 159 -5.99 -1.76 -13.78
N SER A 160 -5.44 -2.41 -12.77
CA SER A 160 -4.44 -1.84 -11.86
C SER A 160 -3.03 -2.08 -12.37
#